data_cd48b7dcb2eed4bd7700676cb7a99e34
#
_entry.id   cd48b7dcb2eed4bd7700676cb7a99e34
#
_cell.length_a   1.000
_cell.length_b   1.000
_cell.length_c   1.000
_cell.angle_alpha   90.00
_cell.angle_beta   90.00
_cell.angle_gamma   90.00
#
_symmetry.space_group_name_H-M   'P 1'
#
loop_
_entity.id
_entity.type
_entity.pdbx_description
1 polymer ?
#
loop_
_entity_poly.entity_id
_entity_poly.type
_entity_poly.pdbx_seq_one_letter_code
_entity_poly.pdbx_strand_id
1 'polypeptide(L)'
;MLIAIALVSGALLLWPVIQGAATAGLTPAAMVQLINREKAAVVDVCETNEFAAGHVTGAKNIPLGELETKLVSAVKNKALPLILVCQSGARSGRALAIAKKLGYEQAQSLGGGLAAWRAANLPVEKA
;
A
#
# COMPACT_ATOMS: atom_id res chain seq x y z
N MET A 1 -6.90 33.27 17.04
CA MET A 1 -6.65 32.96 16.80
C MET A 1 -6.24 32.42 16.74
N LEU A 2 -6.16 32.23 16.76
CA LEU A 2 -5.64 31.72 16.62
C LEU A 2 -5.41 30.81 16.63
N ILE A 3 -5.39 30.77 16.92
CA ILE A 3 -5.10 29.91 16.94
C ILE A 3 -5.01 29.09 16.49
N ALA A 4 -5.11 29.14 16.43
CA ALA A 4 -4.89 28.37 15.99
C ALA A 4 -4.46 27.78 15.64
N ILE A 5 -4.27 27.86 15.72
CA ILE A 5 -3.75 27.30 15.39
C ILE A 5 -3.30 26.50 15.42
N ALA A 6 -3.29 26.64 15.71
CA ALA A 6 -2.74 25.93 15.72
C ALA A 6 -2.76 24.99 15.65
N LEU A 7 -2.95 24.91 15.69
CA LEU A 7 -2.80 24.06 15.51
C LEU A 7 -2.62 23.42 14.95
N VAL A 8 -2.62 23.42 14.83
CA VAL A 8 -2.28 22.83 14.30
C VAL A 8 -1.82 22.45 14.12
N SER A 9 -1.67 22.59 14.42
CA SER A 9 -1.00 22.23 14.30
C SER A 9 -0.71 21.55 14.45
N GLY A 10 -0.78 21.55 14.72
CA GLY A 10 -0.19 20.95 14.85
C GLY A 10 -0.26 20.08 14.72
N ALA A 11 -0.37 19.86 14.87
CA ALA A 11 -0.12 19.10 14.65
C ALA A 11 -0.05 18.50 14.11
N LEU A 12 0.01 18.50 14.06
CA LEU A 12 0.39 18.04 13.51
C LEU A 12 0.83 17.58 13.22
N LEU A 13 0.95 17.64 13.49
CA LEU A 13 1.56 17.30 13.29
C LEU A 13 1.94 16.66 13.31
N LEU A 14 2.00 16.58 13.62
CA LEU A 14 2.59 16.01 13.63
C LEU A 14 2.63 15.23 13.50
N TRP A 15 2.69 14.96 13.65
CA TRP A 15 2.99 14.25 13.46
C TRP A 15 3.42 13.57 13.25
N PRO A 16 3.43 13.49 13.32
CA PRO A 16 4.00 12.79 13.05
C PRO A 16 4.48 12.46 12.67
N VAL A 17 4.73 12.43 12.82
CA VAL A 17 5.35 12.10 12.50
C VAL A 17 5.67 11.48 12.47
N ILE A 18 5.66 11.61 12.78
CA ILE A 18 6.11 10.90 12.71
C ILE A 18 6.01 10.03 12.51
N GLN A 19 5.79 9.67 12.55
CA GLN A 19 5.89 8.88 12.22
C GLN A 19 6.21 8.35 11.55
N GLY A 20 6.04 8.72 12.11
CA GLY A 20 6.44 7.96 11.43
C GLY A 20 7.18 7.69 10.21
N ALA A 21 8.12 8.27 9.94
CA ALA A 21 8.94 7.98 8.77
C ALA A 21 9.19 6.47 8.61
N ALA A 22 9.46 5.80 9.72
CA ALA A 22 9.75 4.39 9.68
C ALA A 22 8.55 3.56 9.20
N THR A 23 7.36 4.12 9.38
CA THR A 23 6.13 3.47 8.98
C THR A 23 5.47 4.23 7.83
N ALA A 24 6.30 4.75 6.93
CA ALA A 24 5.78 5.40 5.75
C ALA A 24 4.85 4.44 5.03
N GLY A 25 3.73 4.96 4.56
CA GLY A 25 2.75 4.17 3.85
C GLY A 25 1.48 3.94 4.67
N LEU A 26 0.61 3.15 4.07
CA LEU A 26 -0.70 2.87 4.61
C LEU A 26 -0.59 1.89 5.79
N THR A 27 -1.43 2.06 6.81
CA THR A 27 -1.50 1.07 7.88
C THR A 27 -2.39 -0.09 7.43
N PRO A 28 -2.22 -1.30 8.04
CA PRO A 28 -3.12 -2.40 7.73
C PRO A 28 -4.60 -2.06 7.97
N ALA A 29 -4.92 -1.35 9.05
CA ALA A 29 -6.29 -0.97 9.34
C ALA A 29 -6.87 -0.06 8.27
N ALA A 30 -6.09 0.94 7.82
CA ALA A 30 -6.53 1.83 6.76
C ALA A 30 -6.69 1.10 5.43
N MET A 31 -5.82 0.11 5.17
CA MET A 31 -5.93 -0.71 3.97
C MET A 31 -7.24 -1.50 3.95
N VAL A 32 -7.62 -2.09 5.08
CA VAL A 32 -8.89 -2.81 5.18
C VAL A 32 -10.05 -1.89 4.85
N GLN A 33 -10.03 -0.64 5.34
CA GLN A 33 -11.08 0.32 5.05
C GLN A 33 -11.17 0.63 3.56
N LEU A 34 -10.04 0.82 2.90
CA LEU A 34 -10.02 1.08 1.46
C LEU A 34 -10.54 -0.10 0.66
N ILE A 35 -10.17 -1.31 1.05
CA ILE A 35 -10.65 -2.52 0.38
C ILE A 35 -12.17 -2.63 0.52
N ASN A 36 -12.67 -2.45 1.73
CA ASN A 36 -14.09 -2.67 2.02
C ASN A 36 -14.99 -1.55 1.50
N ARG A 37 -14.55 -0.30 1.60
CA ARG A 37 -15.40 0.84 1.26
C ARG A 37 -15.21 1.36 -0.14
N GLU A 38 -14.00 1.25 -0.68
CA GLU A 38 -13.68 1.85 -1.98
C GLU A 38 -13.24 0.83 -3.01
N LYS A 39 -13.30 -0.45 -2.68
CA LYS A 39 -12.95 -1.54 -3.59
C LYS A 39 -11.52 -1.42 -4.12
N ALA A 40 -10.61 -1.06 -3.23
CA ALA A 40 -9.21 -0.89 -3.59
C ALA A 40 -8.66 -2.16 -4.24
N ALA A 41 -7.83 -1.98 -5.27
CA ALA A 41 -7.11 -3.08 -5.87
C ALA A 41 -5.81 -3.30 -5.10
N VAL A 42 -5.48 -4.56 -4.83
CA VAL A 42 -4.25 -4.91 -4.11
C VAL A 42 -3.32 -5.66 -5.05
N VAL A 43 -2.11 -5.16 -5.20
CA VAL A 43 -1.09 -5.78 -6.06
C VAL A 43 0.14 -6.10 -5.22
N ASP A 44 0.49 -7.37 -5.18
CA ASP A 44 1.68 -7.85 -4.48
C ASP A 44 2.84 -7.86 -5.48
N VAL A 45 3.90 -7.11 -5.17
CA VAL A 45 5.03 -6.96 -6.08
C VAL A 45 6.21 -7.85 -5.73
N CYS A 46 5.99 -8.84 -4.89
CA CYS A 46 6.99 -9.87 -4.61
C CYS A 46 7.15 -10.81 -5.79
N GLU A 47 8.19 -11.63 -5.74
CA GLU A 47 8.38 -12.66 -6.74
C GLU A 47 7.29 -13.73 -6.61
N THR A 48 7.07 -14.48 -7.68
CA THR A 48 5.99 -15.46 -7.74
C THR A 48 6.06 -16.49 -6.62
N ASN A 49 7.26 -16.96 -6.28
CA ASN A 49 7.42 -17.95 -5.22
C ASN A 49 7.12 -17.36 -3.84
N GLU A 50 7.44 -16.09 -3.62
CA GLU A 50 7.09 -15.42 -2.36
C GLU A 50 5.59 -15.27 -2.23
N PHE A 51 4.95 -14.85 -3.31
CA PHE A 51 3.49 -14.70 -3.36
C PHE A 51 2.80 -16.03 -3.07
N ALA A 52 3.28 -17.11 -3.66
CA ALA A 52 2.71 -18.43 -3.47
C ALA A 52 2.80 -18.88 -2.01
N ALA A 53 3.86 -18.48 -1.31
CA ALA A 53 4.07 -18.87 0.08
C ALA A 53 3.15 -18.14 1.04
N GLY A 54 2.61 -16.99 0.64
CA GLY A 54 1.66 -16.25 1.46
C GLY A 54 1.49 -14.83 0.95
N HIS A 55 0.24 -14.40 0.83
CA HIS A 55 -0.08 -13.05 0.36
C HIS A 55 -1.42 -12.60 0.94
N VAL A 56 -1.67 -11.31 0.87
CA VAL A 56 -2.95 -10.74 1.30
C VAL A 56 -4.07 -11.37 0.48
N THR A 57 -5.13 -11.80 1.15
CA THR A 57 -6.27 -12.41 0.48
C THR A 57 -6.81 -11.51 -0.63
N GLY A 58 -6.94 -12.05 -1.83
CA GLY A 58 -7.46 -11.32 -2.98
C GLY A 58 -6.43 -10.51 -3.75
N ALA A 59 -5.17 -10.47 -3.31
CA ALA A 59 -4.14 -9.72 -4.01
C ALA A 59 -3.77 -10.37 -5.34
N LYS A 60 -3.42 -9.53 -6.31
CA LYS A 60 -2.88 -10.00 -7.59
C LYS A 60 -1.36 -9.90 -7.52
N ASN A 61 -0.68 -10.89 -8.12
CA ASN A 61 0.78 -10.88 -8.12
C ASN A 61 1.31 -10.27 -9.42
N ILE A 62 2.05 -9.20 -9.30
CA ILE A 62 2.80 -8.61 -10.41
C ILE A 62 4.17 -8.26 -9.86
N PRO A 63 5.19 -9.12 -10.08
CA PRO A 63 6.54 -8.83 -9.58
C PRO A 63 7.01 -7.45 -10.00
N LEU A 64 7.80 -6.81 -9.15
CA LEU A 64 8.23 -5.44 -9.36
C LEU A 64 8.84 -5.21 -10.74
N GLY A 65 9.64 -6.17 -11.23
CA GLY A 65 10.27 -6.06 -12.53
C GLY A 65 9.32 -6.08 -13.71
N GLU A 66 8.07 -6.52 -13.50
CA GLU A 66 7.06 -6.61 -14.55
C GLU A 66 5.96 -5.58 -14.40
N LEU A 67 6.03 -4.77 -13.34
CA LEU A 67 4.94 -3.87 -12.98
C LEU A 67 4.66 -2.85 -14.08
N GLU A 68 5.70 -2.28 -14.65
CA GLU A 68 5.57 -1.23 -15.65
C GLU A 68 4.84 -1.71 -16.91
N THR A 69 5.01 -2.99 -17.26
CA THR A 69 4.39 -3.53 -18.47
C THR A 69 3.04 -4.19 -18.23
N LYS A 70 2.76 -4.62 -17.00
CA LYS A 70 1.56 -5.43 -16.71
C LYS A 70 0.50 -4.75 -15.88
N LEU A 71 0.83 -3.67 -15.18
CA LEU A 71 -0.11 -3.07 -14.24
C LEU A 71 -1.38 -2.57 -14.92
N VAL A 72 -1.24 -1.89 -16.04
CA VAL A 72 -2.39 -1.29 -16.73
C VAL A 72 -3.40 -2.35 -17.17
N SER A 73 -2.91 -3.51 -17.62
CA SER A 73 -3.81 -4.61 -17.99
C SER A 73 -4.50 -5.23 -16.80
N ALA A 74 -3.79 -5.33 -15.67
CA ALA A 74 -4.29 -6.00 -14.48
C ALA A 74 -5.26 -5.11 -13.70
N VAL A 75 -5.01 -3.81 -13.65
CA VAL A 75 -5.84 -2.86 -12.91
C VAL A 75 -6.22 -1.74 -13.87
N LYS A 76 -7.31 -1.93 -14.58
CA LYS A 76 -7.70 -1.02 -15.66
C LYS A 76 -8.26 0.30 -15.17
N ASN A 77 -8.93 0.29 -14.02
CA ASN A 77 -9.53 1.51 -13.49
C ASN A 77 -8.53 2.26 -12.62
N LYS A 78 -7.89 3.27 -13.20
CA LYS A 78 -6.89 4.06 -12.50
C LYS A 78 -7.46 5.01 -11.45
N ALA A 79 -8.79 5.16 -11.42
CA ALA A 79 -9.44 6.00 -10.42
C ALA A 79 -9.60 5.30 -9.07
N LEU A 80 -9.51 3.97 -9.04
CA LEU A 80 -9.62 3.22 -7.79
C LEU A 80 -8.35 3.36 -6.96
N PRO A 81 -8.48 3.30 -5.63
CA PRO A 81 -7.28 3.18 -4.80
C PRO A 81 -6.51 1.92 -5.18
N LEU A 82 -5.21 2.04 -5.28
CA LEU A 82 -4.32 0.93 -5.60
C LEU A 82 -3.35 0.76 -4.44
N ILE A 83 -3.29 -0.45 -3.87
CA ILE A 83 -2.40 -0.71 -2.75
C ILE A 83 -1.32 -1.69 -3.18
N LEU A 84 -0.08 -1.28 -3.00
CA LEU A 84 1.08 -2.07 -3.39
C LEU A 84 1.69 -2.70 -2.15
N VAL A 85 1.96 -4.00 -2.22
CA VAL A 85 2.40 -4.79 -1.06
C VAL A 85 3.66 -5.56 -1.42
N CYS A 86 4.62 -5.60 -0.50
CA CYS A 86 5.75 -6.52 -0.57
C CYS A 86 5.97 -7.11 0.82
N GLN A 87 7.10 -7.76 1.07
CA GLN A 87 7.32 -8.41 2.37
C GLN A 87 7.49 -7.41 3.49
N SER A 88 8.28 -6.36 3.28
CA SER A 88 8.62 -5.40 4.34
C SER A 88 8.36 -3.94 4.00
N GLY A 89 7.95 -3.65 2.78
CA GLY A 89 7.64 -2.28 2.35
C GLY A 89 8.67 -1.64 1.43
N ALA A 90 9.86 -2.23 1.29
CA ALA A 90 10.92 -1.62 0.47
C ALA A 90 10.59 -1.66 -1.02
N ARG A 91 10.21 -2.83 -1.52
CA ARG A 91 9.90 -2.97 -2.95
C ARG A 91 8.61 -2.26 -3.31
N SER A 92 7.62 -2.26 -2.42
CA SER A 92 6.36 -1.57 -2.69
C SER A 92 6.55 -0.07 -2.71
N GLY A 93 7.55 0.46 -2.02
CA GLY A 93 7.90 1.88 -2.12
C GLY A 93 8.35 2.25 -3.53
N ARG A 94 9.17 1.39 -4.16
CA ARG A 94 9.59 1.60 -5.54
C ARG A 94 8.42 1.39 -6.50
N ALA A 95 7.60 0.40 -6.23
CA ALA A 95 6.40 0.13 -7.03
C ALA A 95 5.45 1.32 -7.02
N LEU A 96 5.35 2.01 -5.89
CA LEU A 96 4.52 3.20 -5.76
C LEU A 96 4.93 4.28 -6.77
N ALA A 97 6.22 4.52 -6.91
CA ALA A 97 6.70 5.52 -7.87
C ALA A 97 6.34 5.12 -9.31
N ILE A 98 6.47 3.84 -9.63
CA ILE A 98 6.10 3.33 -10.96
C ILE A 98 4.60 3.50 -11.21
N ALA A 99 3.77 3.12 -10.24
CA ALA A 99 2.32 3.22 -10.37
C ALA A 99 1.87 4.66 -10.58
N LYS A 100 2.46 5.60 -9.84
CA LYS A 100 2.10 7.01 -10.00
C LYS A 100 2.49 7.54 -11.37
N LYS A 101 3.63 7.12 -11.88
CA LYS A 101 4.04 7.48 -13.24
C LYS A 101 3.07 6.96 -14.29
N LEU A 102 2.46 5.80 -14.02
CA LEU A 102 1.50 5.20 -14.95
C LEU A 102 0.09 5.80 -14.82
N GLY A 103 -0.10 6.74 -13.91
CA GLY A 103 -1.37 7.44 -13.79
C GLY A 103 -2.26 7.02 -12.63
N TYR A 104 -1.78 6.15 -11.75
CA TYR A 104 -2.55 5.72 -10.57
C TYR A 104 -2.35 6.72 -9.44
N GLU A 105 -3.15 7.78 -9.44
CA GLU A 105 -2.97 8.87 -8.49
C GLU A 105 -3.32 8.48 -7.06
N GLN A 106 -4.17 7.48 -6.89
CA GLN A 106 -4.55 7.00 -5.56
C GLN A 106 -3.76 5.74 -5.17
N ALA A 107 -2.55 5.60 -5.69
CA ALA A 107 -1.69 4.48 -5.31
C ALA A 107 -1.04 4.75 -3.96
N GLN A 108 -0.97 3.72 -3.13
CA GLN A 108 -0.30 3.78 -1.84
C GLN A 108 0.43 2.46 -1.58
N SER A 109 1.42 2.50 -0.73
CA SER A 109 2.19 1.33 -0.33
C SER A 109 1.76 0.92 1.07
N LEU A 110 1.62 -0.38 1.31
CA LEU A 110 1.34 -0.88 2.66
C LEU A 110 2.62 -0.77 3.50
N GLY A 111 2.59 0.09 4.50
CA GLY A 111 3.72 0.28 5.39
C GLY A 111 4.03 -0.99 6.16
N GLY A 112 5.30 -1.38 6.18
CA GLY A 112 5.71 -2.63 6.82
C GLY A 112 5.35 -3.89 6.05
N GLY A 113 4.65 -3.76 4.92
CA GLY A 113 4.34 -4.86 4.01
C GLY A 113 3.56 -5.99 4.63
N LEU A 114 3.74 -7.18 4.08
CA LEU A 114 3.03 -8.38 4.56
C LEU A 114 3.34 -8.67 6.02
N ALA A 115 4.55 -8.34 6.50
CA ALA A 115 4.90 -8.54 7.90
C ALA A 115 3.95 -7.74 8.82
N ALA A 116 3.66 -6.48 8.47
CA ALA A 116 2.73 -5.67 9.25
C ALA A 116 1.31 -6.21 9.17
N TRP A 117 0.91 -6.68 7.99
CA TRP A 117 -0.40 -7.28 7.77
C TRP A 117 -0.60 -8.51 8.68
N ARG A 118 0.42 -9.38 8.72
CA ARG A 118 0.38 -10.58 9.58
C ARG A 118 0.38 -10.20 11.07
N ALA A 119 1.15 -9.19 11.44
CA ALA A 119 1.20 -8.73 12.83
C ALA A 119 -0.15 -8.19 13.30
N ALA A 120 -0.98 -7.70 12.38
CA ALA A 120 -2.33 -7.23 12.66
C ALA A 120 -3.36 -8.37 12.65
N ASN A 121 -2.91 -9.62 12.48
CA ASN A 121 -3.74 -10.82 12.46
C ASN A 121 -4.79 -10.81 11.33
N LEU A 122 -4.41 -10.25 10.19
CA LEU A 122 -5.29 -10.18 9.04
C LEU A 122 -5.08 -11.37 8.11
N PRO A 123 -6.10 -11.74 7.30
CA PRO A 123 -6.06 -13.00 6.56
C PRO A 123 -5.03 -13.01 5.44
N VAL A 124 -4.33 -14.13 5.32
CA VAL A 124 -3.31 -14.40 4.32
C VAL A 124 -3.67 -15.73 3.67
N GLU A 125 -3.46 -15.83 2.37
CA GLU A 125 -3.70 -17.08 1.66
C GLU A 125 -2.46 -17.50 0.89
N LYS A 126 -2.41 -18.78 0.54
CA LYS A 126 -1.34 -19.35 -0.26
C LYS A 126 -1.86 -19.69 -1.64
N ALA A 127 -0.98 -19.66 -2.61
CA ALA A 127 -1.36 -20.03 -3.97
C ALA A 127 -0.82 -21.41 -4.36
#